data_709514a2855ff10f24271c00cf35fea7
#
_entry.id   709514a2855ff10f24271c00cf35fea7
#
_cell.length_a   1.000
_cell.length_b   1.000
_cell.length_c   1.000
_cell.angle_alpha   90.00
_cell.angle_beta   90.00
_cell.angle_gamma   90.00
#
_symmetry.space_group_name_H-M   'P 1'
#
loop_
_entity.id
_entity.type
_entity.pdbx_description
1 polymer ?
#
loop_
_entity_poly.entity_id
_entity_poly.type
_entity_poly.pdbx_seq_one_letter_code
_entity_poly.pdbx_strand_id
1 'polypeptide(L)'
;YYSLRYGALSPKEWIAFFKQQSWENMALTDINTTSACMTALYLLKDEPKKHVAIGVDFRNGIEQCYVVLAKNWEGFRQINDHLSWHISNKVRFPVRPSAIELSHTWIIYPSCNNIDLEDLANNEMVGISPALVHSLHVSKWKNIEHKLVAMPTATFRGKRDFNAHRLLRAIDKNTLLSKLSKEDQASTNDL
;
A
#
# COMPACT_ATOMS: atom_id res chain seq x y z
N TYR A 1 8.93 -7.56 3.70
CA TYR A 1 10.21 -7.59 4.42
C TYR A 1 10.25 -6.50 5.49
N TYR A 2 10.19 -5.22 5.09
CA TYR A 2 10.10 -4.11 6.04
C TYR A 2 8.70 -3.95 6.64
N SER A 3 7.67 -4.42 5.97
CA SER A 3 6.35 -4.63 6.56
C SER A 3 6.42 -5.82 7.53
N LEU A 4 6.82 -5.53 8.77
CA LEU A 4 7.18 -6.52 9.79
C LEU A 4 6.12 -7.61 9.93
N ARG A 5 6.58 -8.88 9.88
CA ARG A 5 5.73 -10.09 10.01
C ARG A 5 4.61 -10.19 8.96
N TYR A 6 4.72 -9.45 7.86
CA TYR A 6 3.78 -9.49 6.74
C TYR A 6 4.51 -9.69 5.40
N GLY A 7 5.44 -8.81 5.04
CA GLY A 7 6.17 -8.86 3.77
C GLY A 7 7.18 -10.00 3.71
N ALA A 8 7.14 -10.78 2.63
CA ALA A 8 8.05 -11.91 2.39
C ALA A 8 9.26 -11.55 1.52
N LEU A 9 9.23 -10.39 0.82
CA LEU A 9 10.26 -9.97 -0.12
C LEU A 9 11.04 -8.77 0.40
N SER A 10 12.35 -8.77 0.15
CA SER A 10 13.19 -7.60 0.44
C SER A 10 13.00 -6.52 -0.65
N PRO A 11 13.30 -5.24 -0.34
CA PRO A 11 13.29 -4.18 -1.35
C PRO A 11 14.20 -4.49 -2.54
N LYS A 12 15.34 -5.16 -2.31
CA LYS A 12 16.26 -5.58 -3.38
C LYS A 12 15.60 -6.55 -4.34
N GLU A 13 14.87 -7.54 -3.83
CA GLU A 13 14.16 -8.52 -4.65
C GLU A 13 13.02 -7.88 -5.42
N TRP A 14 12.26 -6.95 -4.79
CA TRP A 14 11.21 -6.19 -5.45
C TRP A 14 11.77 -5.33 -6.60
N ILE A 15 12.83 -4.58 -6.36
CA ILE A 15 13.44 -3.74 -7.39
C ILE A 15 14.08 -4.59 -8.50
N ALA A 16 14.71 -5.71 -8.17
CA ALA A 16 15.23 -6.64 -9.17
C ALA A 16 14.11 -7.21 -10.07
N PHE A 17 12.98 -7.57 -9.47
CA PHE A 17 11.80 -7.99 -10.22
C PHE A 17 11.25 -6.86 -11.10
N PHE A 18 11.09 -5.66 -10.55
CA PHE A 18 10.60 -4.48 -11.28
C PHE A 18 11.47 -4.14 -12.49
N LYS A 19 12.79 -4.22 -12.37
CA LYS A 19 13.72 -3.97 -13.49
C LYS A 19 13.51 -4.91 -14.66
N GLN A 20 13.07 -6.15 -14.42
CA GLN A 20 12.81 -7.16 -15.44
C GLN A 20 11.45 -6.99 -16.14
N GLN A 21 10.54 -6.19 -15.60
CA GLN A 21 9.23 -5.99 -16.20
C GLN A 21 9.28 -4.94 -17.31
N SER A 22 8.26 -4.96 -18.17
CA SER A 22 8.07 -3.92 -19.20
C SER A 22 7.52 -2.62 -18.64
N TRP A 23 6.96 -2.62 -17.42
CA TRP A 23 6.40 -1.43 -16.78
C TRP A 23 7.49 -0.43 -16.42
N GLU A 24 7.21 0.85 -16.59
CA GLU A 24 8.11 1.93 -16.23
C GLU A 24 7.83 2.50 -14.84
N ASN A 25 6.62 2.31 -14.32
CA ASN A 25 6.16 2.90 -13.06
C ASN A 25 5.70 1.83 -12.06
N MET A 26 6.02 2.03 -10.79
CA MET A 26 5.60 1.19 -9.67
C MET A 26 5.39 2.06 -8.43
N ALA A 27 4.48 1.66 -7.55
CA ALA A 27 4.41 2.21 -6.19
C ALA A 27 5.05 1.24 -5.19
N LEU A 28 5.81 1.78 -4.23
CA LEU A 28 6.37 1.03 -3.10
C LEU A 28 5.76 1.58 -1.81
N THR A 29 4.97 0.73 -1.14
CA THR A 29 4.26 1.09 0.09
C THR A 29 4.39 -0.03 1.10
N ASP A 30 5.24 0.16 2.10
CA ASP A 30 5.31 -0.76 3.24
C ASP A 30 4.23 -0.42 4.28
N ILE A 31 3.82 -1.42 5.07
CA ILE A 31 2.82 -1.23 6.12
C ILE A 31 3.43 -0.43 7.26
N ASN A 32 2.87 0.76 7.53
CA ASN A 32 3.21 1.64 8.65
C ASN A 32 4.72 1.95 8.78
N THR A 33 5.44 2.02 7.67
CA THR A 33 6.87 2.37 7.65
C THR A 33 7.30 2.91 6.30
N THR A 34 8.35 3.74 6.28
CA THR A 34 9.02 4.27 5.09
C THR A 34 10.41 3.67 4.86
N SER A 35 10.78 2.63 5.61
CA SER A 35 12.16 2.11 5.67
C SER A 35 12.69 1.59 4.32
N ALA A 36 11.83 1.07 3.44
CA ALA A 36 12.24 0.58 2.13
C ALA A 36 12.45 1.69 1.10
N CYS A 37 11.85 2.87 1.29
CA CYS A 37 11.80 3.93 0.28
C CYS A 37 13.19 4.37 -0.21
N MET A 38 14.10 4.69 0.71
CA MET A 38 15.45 5.15 0.36
C MET A 38 16.27 4.05 -0.32
N THR A 39 16.09 2.80 0.10
CA THR A 39 16.76 1.65 -0.54
C THR A 39 16.27 1.49 -1.98
N ALA A 40 14.97 1.63 -2.23
CA ALA A 40 14.41 1.53 -3.57
C ALA A 40 14.92 2.65 -4.50
N LEU A 41 14.90 3.90 -4.03
CA LEU A 41 15.44 5.05 -4.78
C LEU A 41 16.92 4.86 -5.12
N TYR A 42 17.73 4.41 -4.16
CA TYR A 42 19.15 4.14 -4.39
C TYR A 42 19.37 3.04 -5.43
N LEU A 43 18.59 1.96 -5.39
CA LEU A 43 18.71 0.85 -6.33
C LEU A 43 18.25 1.19 -7.75
N LEU A 44 17.43 2.23 -7.91
CA LEU A 44 16.92 2.70 -9.20
C LEU A 44 17.66 3.93 -9.76
N LYS A 45 18.67 4.46 -9.06
CA LYS A 45 19.36 5.70 -9.45
C LYS A 45 19.95 5.68 -10.86
N ASP A 46 20.37 4.49 -11.34
CA ASP A 46 20.98 4.30 -12.65
C ASP A 46 20.01 3.76 -13.71
N GLU A 47 18.69 3.75 -13.42
CA GLU A 47 17.62 3.24 -14.27
C GLU A 47 16.65 4.36 -14.70
N PRO A 48 17.02 5.19 -15.69
CA PRO A 48 16.27 6.41 -16.04
C PRO A 48 14.85 6.16 -16.54
N LYS A 49 14.53 4.93 -16.97
CA LYS A 49 13.20 4.54 -17.45
C LYS A 49 12.33 3.92 -16.35
N LYS A 50 12.86 3.74 -15.14
CA LYS A 50 12.12 3.13 -14.03
C LYS A 50 11.84 4.14 -12.94
N HIS A 51 10.56 4.35 -12.65
CA HIS A 51 10.09 5.31 -11.66
C HIS A 51 9.37 4.60 -10.52
N VAL A 52 9.70 4.95 -9.29
CA VAL A 52 9.01 4.45 -8.10
C VAL A 52 8.35 5.59 -7.35
N ALA A 53 7.02 5.51 -7.20
CA ALA A 53 6.29 6.34 -6.26
C ALA A 53 6.45 5.73 -4.87
N ILE A 54 6.97 6.53 -3.94
CA ILE A 54 7.21 6.08 -2.56
C ILE A 54 6.06 6.51 -1.65
N GLY A 55 5.71 5.65 -0.69
CA GLY A 55 4.62 5.92 0.22
C GLY A 55 4.49 4.91 1.35
N VAL A 56 3.33 4.91 1.98
CA VAL A 56 3.00 4.04 3.12
C VAL A 56 1.59 3.50 2.97
N ASP A 57 1.43 2.22 3.28
CA ASP A 57 0.14 1.57 3.49
C ASP A 57 -0.21 1.67 4.98
N PHE A 58 -1.12 2.57 5.32
CA PHE A 58 -1.55 2.82 6.68
C PHE A 58 -2.59 1.80 7.12
N ARG A 59 -2.28 1.05 8.18
CA ARG A 59 -3.15 0.00 8.72
C ARG A 59 -3.31 0.08 10.22
N ASN A 60 -4.50 -0.26 10.70
CA ASN A 60 -4.80 -0.54 12.10
C ASN A 60 -4.87 -2.06 12.29
N GLY A 61 -3.75 -2.69 12.60
CA GLY A 61 -3.64 -4.15 12.60
C GLY A 61 -3.66 -4.72 11.18
N ILE A 62 -4.70 -5.48 10.83
CA ILE A 62 -4.91 -6.03 9.48
C ILE A 62 -5.77 -5.12 8.60
N GLU A 63 -6.51 -4.21 9.20
CA GLU A 63 -7.43 -3.32 8.51
C GLU A 63 -6.64 -2.23 7.77
N GLN A 64 -6.74 -2.21 6.44
CA GLN A 64 -6.17 -1.17 5.60
C GLN A 64 -7.05 0.08 5.66
N CYS A 65 -6.49 1.19 6.14
CA CYS A 65 -7.19 2.45 6.22
C CYS A 65 -7.08 3.22 4.90
N TYR A 66 -5.87 3.48 4.45
CA TYR A 66 -5.55 4.17 3.21
C TYR A 66 -4.07 3.98 2.84
N VAL A 67 -3.76 4.23 1.59
CA VAL A 67 -2.39 4.32 1.08
C VAL A 67 -2.07 5.78 0.80
N VAL A 68 -0.89 6.25 1.19
CA VAL A 68 -0.43 7.60 0.87
C VAL A 68 0.84 7.52 0.04
N LEU A 69 0.86 8.19 -1.11
CA LEU A 69 2.02 8.31 -2.00
C LEU A 69 2.53 9.75 -2.01
N ALA A 70 3.83 9.93 -1.88
CA ALA A 70 4.47 11.24 -1.96
C ALA A 70 4.50 11.76 -3.41
N LYS A 71 4.10 13.02 -3.63
CA LYS A 71 4.27 13.73 -4.91
C LYS A 71 5.69 14.28 -5.07
N ASN A 72 6.33 14.63 -3.95
CA ASN A 72 7.65 15.23 -3.86
C ASN A 72 8.24 15.03 -2.46
N TRP A 73 9.41 15.59 -2.18
CA TRP A 73 10.07 15.47 -0.87
C TRP A 73 9.26 16.07 0.28
N GLU A 74 8.47 17.12 0.03
CA GLU A 74 7.57 17.68 1.03
C GLU A 74 6.45 16.68 1.37
N GLY A 75 5.89 16.00 0.37
CA GLY A 75 4.93 14.91 0.60
C GLY A 75 5.54 13.75 1.39
N PHE A 76 6.80 13.40 1.10
CA PHE A 76 7.49 12.37 1.89
C PHE A 76 7.69 12.80 3.36
N ARG A 77 8.01 14.08 3.60
CA ARG A 77 8.07 14.65 4.96
C ARG A 77 6.72 14.58 5.66
N GLN A 78 5.64 15.02 4.97
CA GLN A 78 4.27 14.95 5.52
C GLN A 78 3.85 13.52 5.90
N ILE A 79 4.19 12.53 5.08
CA ILE A 79 3.96 11.11 5.39
C ILE A 79 4.68 10.69 6.67
N ASN A 80 5.96 11.05 6.81
CA ASN A 80 6.74 10.69 7.99
C ASN A 80 6.25 11.41 9.26
N ASP A 81 5.85 12.67 9.15
CA ASP A 81 5.30 13.44 10.27
C ASP A 81 3.99 12.81 10.76
N HIS A 82 3.07 12.50 9.82
CA HIS A 82 1.82 11.83 10.12
C HIS A 82 2.03 10.45 10.78
N LEU A 83 2.90 9.63 10.19
CA LEU A 83 3.26 8.32 10.71
C LEU A 83 3.87 8.41 12.11
N SER A 84 4.84 9.29 12.30
CA SER A 84 5.55 9.47 13.57
C SER A 84 4.63 9.97 14.67
N TRP A 85 3.74 10.89 14.36
CA TRP A 85 2.77 11.41 15.33
C TRP A 85 1.86 10.29 15.85
N HIS A 86 1.26 9.50 14.95
CA HIS A 86 0.36 8.40 15.34
C HIS A 86 1.07 7.31 16.15
N ILE A 87 2.28 6.92 15.71
CA ILE A 87 3.05 5.87 16.41
C ILE A 87 3.52 6.35 17.79
N SER A 88 4.06 7.58 17.89
CA SER A 88 4.60 8.12 19.14
C SER A 88 3.51 8.34 20.19
N ASN A 89 2.34 8.79 19.75
CA ASN A 89 1.19 9.01 20.64
C ASN A 89 0.34 7.75 20.85
N LYS A 90 0.65 6.63 20.19
CA LYS A 90 -0.12 5.38 20.23
C LYS A 90 -1.60 5.58 19.84
N VAL A 91 -1.86 6.48 18.90
CA VAL A 91 -3.19 6.79 18.38
C VAL A 91 -3.41 6.01 17.09
N ARG A 92 -4.58 5.39 16.95
CA ARG A 92 -4.96 4.69 15.71
C ARG A 92 -5.01 5.66 14.53
N PHE A 93 -4.69 5.18 13.34
CA PHE A 93 -4.89 5.94 12.11
C PHE A 93 -6.38 6.18 11.89
N PRO A 94 -6.78 7.40 11.48
CA PRO A 94 -8.18 7.70 11.20
C PRO A 94 -8.64 6.95 9.93
N VAL A 95 -9.94 6.82 9.75
CA VAL A 95 -10.51 6.28 8.50
C VAL A 95 -10.23 7.23 7.33
N ARG A 96 -10.25 8.54 7.59
CA ARG A 96 -9.93 9.60 6.63
C ARG A 96 -8.96 10.59 7.27
N PRO A 97 -7.70 10.67 6.79
CA PRO A 97 -6.74 11.65 7.29
C PRO A 97 -7.05 13.05 6.75
N SER A 98 -6.39 14.08 7.31
CA SER A 98 -6.50 15.45 6.81
C SER A 98 -5.85 15.59 5.44
N ALA A 99 -6.65 15.81 4.40
CA ALA A 99 -6.17 16.03 3.03
C ALA A 99 -5.37 17.33 2.91
N ILE A 100 -5.59 18.31 3.81
CA ILE A 100 -4.86 19.58 3.86
C ILE A 100 -3.46 19.36 4.43
N GLU A 101 -3.33 18.61 5.53
CA GLU A 101 -2.04 18.28 6.14
C GLU A 101 -1.18 17.39 5.24
N LEU A 102 -1.81 16.60 4.36
CA LEU A 102 -1.18 15.73 3.37
C LEU A 102 -1.28 16.30 1.94
N SER A 103 -1.25 17.62 1.76
CA SER A 103 -1.49 18.31 0.49
C SER A 103 -0.49 17.96 -0.62
N HIS A 104 0.75 17.64 -0.27
CA HIS A 104 1.80 17.21 -1.19
C HIS A 104 1.85 15.69 -1.41
N THR A 105 0.73 15.01 -1.15
CA THR A 105 0.60 13.55 -1.34
C THR A 105 -0.64 13.20 -2.15
N TRP A 106 -0.71 11.94 -2.59
CA TRP A 106 -1.94 11.29 -3.02
C TRP A 106 -2.42 10.37 -1.91
N ILE A 107 -3.68 10.52 -1.48
CA ILE A 107 -4.34 9.66 -0.51
C ILE A 107 -5.26 8.73 -1.28
N ILE A 108 -5.05 7.43 -1.16
CA ILE A 108 -5.79 6.42 -1.92
C ILE A 108 -6.55 5.54 -0.94
N TYR A 109 -7.86 5.56 -1.03
CA TYR A 109 -8.73 4.75 -0.19
C TYR A 109 -9.05 3.43 -0.86
N PRO A 110 -8.96 2.28 -0.17
CA PRO A 110 -9.48 1.01 -0.68
C PRO A 110 -10.97 1.14 -1.02
N SER A 111 -11.38 0.55 -2.14
CA SER A 111 -12.78 0.60 -2.60
C SER A 111 -13.81 -0.05 -1.67
N CYS A 112 -13.35 -0.85 -0.70
CA CYS A 112 -14.19 -1.42 0.36
C CYS A 112 -14.56 -0.41 1.47
N ASN A 113 -13.83 0.70 1.58
CA ASN A 113 -14.11 1.71 2.59
C ASN A 113 -15.36 2.53 2.20
N ASN A 114 -16.23 2.76 3.17
CA ASN A 114 -17.41 3.62 3.00
C ASN A 114 -17.00 5.10 3.10
N ILE A 115 -16.39 5.60 2.02
CA ILE A 115 -16.05 7.01 1.88
C ILE A 115 -17.09 7.69 0.99
N ASP A 116 -17.54 8.86 1.41
CA ASP A 116 -18.41 9.68 0.59
C ASP A 116 -17.60 10.20 -0.62
N LEU A 117 -18.11 9.92 -1.81
CA LEU A 117 -17.42 10.18 -3.06
C LEU A 117 -17.55 11.64 -3.51
N GLU A 118 -18.63 12.31 -3.04
CA GLU A 118 -18.92 13.69 -3.42
C GLU A 118 -17.96 14.68 -2.73
N ASP A 119 -17.39 14.27 -1.57
CA ASP A 119 -16.49 15.10 -0.76
C ASP A 119 -15.00 14.85 -0.98
N LEU A 120 -14.61 14.09 -2.00
CA LEU A 120 -13.19 13.79 -2.24
C LEU A 120 -12.40 15.05 -2.62
N ALA A 121 -11.40 15.40 -1.81
CA ALA A 121 -10.46 16.48 -2.10
C ALA A 121 -9.62 16.20 -3.36
N ASN A 122 -8.94 17.22 -3.87
CA ASN A 122 -8.17 17.09 -5.13
C ASN A 122 -7.06 16.02 -5.07
N ASN A 123 -6.49 15.80 -3.90
CA ASN A 123 -5.44 14.81 -3.67
C ASN A 123 -5.95 13.48 -3.11
N GLU A 124 -7.26 13.28 -3.06
CA GLU A 124 -7.88 12.03 -2.63
C GLU A 124 -8.37 11.22 -3.83
N MET A 125 -8.16 9.92 -3.79
CA MET A 125 -8.50 8.96 -4.85
C MET A 125 -9.06 7.68 -4.25
N VAL A 126 -9.68 6.86 -5.09
CA VAL A 126 -10.19 5.53 -4.72
C VAL A 126 -9.40 4.46 -5.47
N GLY A 127 -8.85 3.53 -4.73
CA GLY A 127 -8.09 2.39 -5.24
C GLY A 127 -9.01 1.23 -5.63
N ILE A 128 -8.97 0.84 -6.89
CA ILE A 128 -9.75 -0.26 -7.44
C ILE A 128 -8.87 -1.50 -7.55
N SER A 129 -9.26 -2.57 -6.86
CA SER A 129 -8.60 -3.87 -7.00
C SER A 129 -8.95 -4.51 -8.36
N PRO A 130 -8.09 -5.39 -8.90
CA PRO A 130 -8.36 -6.09 -10.16
C PRO A 130 -9.70 -6.84 -10.18
N ALA A 131 -10.11 -7.39 -9.03
CA ALA A 131 -11.38 -8.12 -8.89
C ALA A 131 -12.62 -7.24 -9.13
N LEU A 132 -12.53 -5.93 -8.90
CA LEU A 132 -13.64 -4.99 -9.03
C LEU A 132 -13.74 -4.32 -10.42
N VAL A 133 -12.72 -4.47 -11.27
CA VAL A 133 -12.68 -3.82 -12.58
C VAL A 133 -13.92 -4.15 -13.42
N HIS A 134 -14.35 -5.42 -13.42
CA HIS A 134 -15.51 -5.86 -14.20
C HIS A 134 -16.84 -5.27 -13.71
N SER A 135 -16.94 -4.86 -12.45
CA SER A 135 -18.16 -4.29 -11.87
C SER A 135 -18.20 -2.76 -11.87
N LEU A 136 -17.17 -2.09 -12.37
CA LEU A 136 -17.09 -0.62 -12.35
C LEU A 136 -18.28 0.05 -13.05
N HIS A 137 -18.70 -0.47 -14.22
CA HIS A 137 -19.77 0.12 -15.02
C HIS A 137 -21.16 0.10 -14.36
N VAL A 138 -21.40 -0.80 -13.41
CA VAL A 138 -22.65 -0.93 -12.66
C VAL A 138 -22.54 -0.45 -11.21
N SER A 139 -21.38 0.06 -10.83
CA SER A 139 -21.10 0.50 -9.46
C SER A 139 -21.29 2.01 -9.28
N LYS A 140 -21.27 2.43 -8.02
CA LYS A 140 -21.26 3.86 -7.61
C LYS A 140 -20.05 4.64 -8.17
N TRP A 141 -19.01 3.94 -8.64
CA TRP A 141 -17.76 4.50 -9.15
C TRP A 141 -17.85 5.10 -10.56
N LYS A 142 -18.90 4.80 -11.32
CA LYS A 142 -19.07 5.24 -12.71
C LYS A 142 -18.96 6.76 -12.90
N ASN A 143 -19.40 7.55 -11.93
CA ASN A 143 -19.44 9.01 -12.06
C ASN A 143 -18.16 9.71 -11.62
N ILE A 144 -17.18 8.97 -11.08
CA ILE A 144 -15.93 9.52 -10.55
C ILE A 144 -14.70 8.84 -11.16
N GLU A 145 -14.78 8.41 -12.41
CA GLU A 145 -13.68 7.70 -13.10
C GLU A 145 -12.33 8.45 -12.99
N HIS A 146 -12.36 9.78 -13.01
CA HIS A 146 -11.18 10.64 -12.87
C HIS A 146 -10.52 10.59 -11.47
N LYS A 147 -11.20 10.01 -10.47
CA LYS A 147 -10.71 9.78 -9.10
C LYS A 147 -10.33 8.33 -8.84
N LEU A 148 -10.43 7.46 -9.84
CA LEU A 148 -10.11 6.05 -9.69
C LEU A 148 -8.65 5.80 -10.05
N VAL A 149 -8.00 4.93 -9.28
CA VAL A 149 -6.65 4.44 -9.54
C VAL A 149 -6.61 2.91 -9.40
N ALA A 150 -5.91 2.25 -10.31
CA ALA A 150 -5.66 0.82 -10.16
C ALA A 150 -4.78 0.57 -8.93
N MET A 151 -5.24 -0.30 -8.03
CA MET A 151 -4.53 -0.65 -6.80
C MET A 151 -4.35 -2.18 -6.72
N PRO A 152 -3.57 -2.79 -7.63
CA PRO A 152 -3.17 -4.17 -7.48
C PRO A 152 -2.18 -4.26 -6.31
N THR A 153 -2.46 -5.14 -5.36
CA THR A 153 -1.55 -5.40 -4.23
C THR A 153 -0.65 -6.56 -4.60
N ALA A 154 0.67 -6.38 -4.46
CA ALA A 154 1.63 -7.46 -4.64
C ALA A 154 2.41 -7.68 -3.35
N THR A 155 2.17 -8.81 -2.69
CA THR A 155 2.79 -9.18 -1.41
C THR A 155 3.85 -10.26 -1.57
N PHE A 156 3.73 -11.12 -2.58
CA PHE A 156 4.61 -12.26 -2.85
C PHE A 156 4.62 -12.59 -4.36
N ARG A 157 5.66 -13.31 -4.83
CA ARG A 157 5.84 -13.68 -6.24
C ARG A 157 5.27 -15.04 -6.59
N GLY A 158 4.92 -15.84 -5.59
CA GLY A 158 4.45 -17.19 -5.82
C GLY A 158 4.24 -18.00 -4.54
N LYS A 159 3.91 -19.28 -4.70
CA LYS A 159 3.50 -20.16 -3.59
C LYS A 159 4.52 -20.25 -2.45
N ARG A 160 5.82 -20.21 -2.75
CA ARG A 160 6.89 -20.26 -1.74
C ARG A 160 6.84 -19.03 -0.84
N ASP A 161 6.76 -17.85 -1.44
CA ASP A 161 6.71 -16.57 -0.70
C ASP A 161 5.39 -16.44 0.06
N PHE A 162 4.27 -16.93 -0.52
CA PHE A 162 2.99 -17.02 0.17
C PHE A 162 3.05 -17.90 1.42
N ASN A 163 3.73 -19.04 1.35
CA ASN A 163 3.92 -19.90 2.52
C ASN A 163 4.80 -19.22 3.58
N ALA A 164 5.83 -18.49 3.18
CA ALA A 164 6.65 -17.66 4.08
C ALA A 164 5.82 -16.56 4.74
N HIS A 165 4.98 -15.86 3.97
CA HIS A 165 4.02 -14.88 4.48
C HIS A 165 3.10 -15.49 5.55
N ARG A 166 2.49 -16.64 5.26
CA ARG A 166 1.62 -17.33 6.23
C ARG A 166 2.34 -17.69 7.52
N LEU A 167 3.60 -18.13 7.43
CA LEU A 167 4.43 -18.41 8.61
C LEU A 167 4.68 -17.14 9.43
N LEU A 168 5.02 -16.03 8.77
CA LEU A 168 5.21 -14.74 9.44
C LEU A 168 3.92 -14.27 10.14
N ARG A 169 2.76 -14.45 9.50
CA ARG A 169 1.45 -14.13 10.10
C ARG A 169 1.13 -15.02 11.31
N ALA A 170 1.43 -16.31 11.23
CA ALA A 170 1.25 -17.22 12.35
C ALA A 170 2.13 -16.83 13.56
N ILE A 171 3.37 -16.43 13.30
CA ILE A 171 4.28 -15.91 14.34
C ILE A 171 3.72 -14.61 14.94
N ASP A 172 3.26 -13.68 14.11
CA ASP A 172 2.69 -12.41 14.57
C ASP A 172 1.46 -12.60 15.47
N LYS A 173 0.61 -13.54 15.11
CA LYS A 173 -0.62 -13.89 15.85
C LYS A 173 -0.39 -14.87 17.00
N ASN A 174 0.86 -15.30 17.21
CA ASN A 174 1.20 -16.34 18.19
C ASN A 174 0.29 -17.57 18.08
N THR A 175 0.08 -18.06 16.87
CA THR A 175 -0.82 -19.18 16.56
C THR A 175 -0.13 -20.24 15.70
N LEU A 176 -0.74 -21.42 15.59
CA LEU A 176 -0.26 -22.47 14.69
C LEU A 176 -0.63 -22.11 13.24
N LEU A 177 0.22 -22.48 12.29
CA LEU A 177 -0.03 -22.27 10.87
C LEU A 177 -1.35 -22.90 10.39
N SER A 178 -1.73 -24.05 10.97
CA SER A 178 -2.99 -24.76 10.69
C SER A 178 -4.23 -24.05 11.25
N LYS A 179 -4.05 -23.15 12.19
CA LYS A 179 -5.14 -22.37 12.83
C LYS A 179 -5.21 -20.93 12.32
N LEU A 180 -4.30 -20.53 11.42
CA LEU A 180 -4.31 -19.18 10.85
C LEU A 180 -5.56 -18.99 10.00
N SER A 181 -6.38 -17.98 10.32
CA SER A 181 -7.58 -17.66 9.57
C SER A 181 -7.25 -17.10 8.17
N LYS A 182 -8.20 -17.18 7.24
CA LYS A 182 -8.03 -16.56 5.92
C LYS A 182 -7.98 -15.02 6.00
N GLU A 183 -8.60 -14.44 7.00
CA GLU A 183 -8.67 -13.00 7.23
C GLU A 183 -7.33 -12.43 7.75
N ASP A 184 -6.53 -13.28 8.43
CA ASP A 184 -5.24 -12.89 9.00
C ASP A 184 -4.08 -12.95 8.00
N GLN A 185 -4.31 -13.29 6.74
CA GLN A 185 -3.30 -13.44 5.71
C GLN A 185 -3.70 -12.70 4.42
N ALA A 186 -2.73 -12.40 3.58
CA ALA A 186 -2.98 -11.83 2.25
C ALA A 186 -3.80 -12.79 1.37
N SER A 187 -4.51 -12.24 0.41
CA SER A 187 -5.20 -13.05 -0.59
C SER A 187 -4.20 -13.84 -1.45
N THR A 188 -4.56 -15.04 -1.88
CA THR A 188 -3.77 -15.79 -2.87
C THR A 188 -3.68 -15.08 -4.23
N ASN A 189 -4.50 -14.05 -4.43
CA ASN A 189 -4.54 -13.24 -5.65
C ASN A 189 -3.66 -11.97 -5.55
N ASP A 190 -2.94 -11.77 -4.44
CA ASP A 190 -1.99 -10.66 -4.24
C ASP A 190 -0.62 -11.01 -4.86
N LEU A 191 -0.64 -11.48 -6.11
CA LEU A 191 0.51 -11.89 -6.91
C LEU A 191 0.88 -10.81 -7.92
#